data_c1323952bdb64acc99b88628e7561468
#
_entry.id   c1323952bdb64acc99b88628e7561468
#
_cell.length_a   1.000
_cell.length_b   1.000
_cell.length_c   1.000
_cell.angle_alpha   90.00
_cell.angle_beta   90.00
_cell.angle_gamma   90.00
#
_symmetry.space_group_name_H-M   'P 1'
#
loop_
_entity.id
_entity.type
_entity.pdbx_description
1 polymer ?
#
loop_
_entity_poly.entity_id
_entity_poly.type
_entity_poly.pdbx_seq_one_letter_code
_entity_poly.pdbx_strand_id
1 'polypeptide(L)'
;SQIGNTPLVRLKQASELTKCNIYGKAEYFNPGESVKDRAALYMINSAMENNKIEKGGTVIEGTAGNTGIGLAVVCKEYGLKLKVVMPNTQSEEKKITLKNLGAELIEVDAVPYSNSNNYVKLSKKIAADLSKENNHGVFWANQFDNLDNTKAHIETTAEEIWKQTAGKIDGF
;
A
#
# COMPACT_ATOMS: atom_id res chain seq x y z
N SER A 1 -15.61 3.59 3.46
CA SER A 1 -14.36 2.86 3.68
C SER A 1 -14.01 2.82 5.16
N GLN A 2 -13.44 1.73 5.64
CA GLN A 2 -12.86 1.64 6.99
C GLN A 2 -11.39 2.10 7.00
N ILE A 3 -10.84 2.44 5.84
CA ILE A 3 -9.48 2.96 5.70
C ILE A 3 -9.49 4.47 5.93
N GLY A 4 -8.54 4.94 6.74
CA GLY A 4 -8.46 6.35 7.14
C GLY A 4 -9.23 6.68 8.42
N ASN A 5 -9.36 7.96 8.70
CA ASN A 5 -9.96 8.48 9.94
C ASN A 5 -9.35 7.88 11.22
N THR A 6 -8.06 7.59 11.16
CA THR A 6 -7.33 6.98 12.27
C THR A 6 -7.14 7.97 13.42
N PRO A 7 -7.06 7.51 14.68
CA PRO A 7 -6.84 8.40 15.82
C PRO A 7 -5.48 9.10 15.77
N LEU A 8 -5.43 10.31 16.32
CA LEU A 8 -4.20 11.01 16.66
C LEU A 8 -3.98 10.91 18.17
N VAL A 9 -2.95 10.20 18.61
CA VAL A 9 -2.71 9.82 20.00
C VAL A 9 -1.50 10.58 20.55
N ARG A 10 -1.65 11.24 21.71
CA ARG A 10 -0.52 11.88 22.36
C ARG A 10 0.44 10.84 22.94
N LEU A 11 1.70 10.92 22.55
CA LEU A 11 2.76 10.03 23.01
C LEU A 11 3.33 10.57 24.33
N LYS A 12 2.86 10.05 25.45
CA LYS A 12 3.14 10.58 26.79
C LYS A 12 4.64 10.65 27.07
N GLN A 13 5.36 9.56 26.96
CA GLN A 13 6.80 9.51 27.28
C GLN A 13 7.62 10.47 26.42
N ALA A 14 7.40 10.45 25.08
CA ALA A 14 8.10 11.35 24.17
C ALA A 14 7.79 12.82 24.48
N SER A 15 6.54 13.13 24.80
CA SER A 15 6.14 14.49 25.15
C SER A 15 6.77 14.98 26.48
N GLU A 16 6.85 14.12 27.48
CA GLU A 16 7.47 14.44 28.77
C GLU A 16 8.99 14.66 28.66
N LEU A 17 9.66 13.83 27.85
CA LEU A 17 11.10 13.96 27.63
C LEU A 17 11.48 15.23 26.87
N THR A 18 10.71 15.57 25.83
CA THR A 18 11.02 16.71 24.95
C THR A 18 10.43 18.02 25.40
N LYS A 19 9.51 18.01 26.37
CA LYS A 19 8.67 19.16 26.78
C LYS A 19 7.80 19.73 25.67
N CYS A 20 7.54 18.93 24.64
CA CYS A 20 6.66 19.23 23.51
C CYS A 20 5.43 18.32 23.53
N ASN A 21 4.35 18.70 22.87
CA ASN A 21 3.23 17.80 22.63
C ASN A 21 3.51 16.98 21.38
N ILE A 22 3.90 15.73 21.56
CA ILE A 22 4.18 14.81 20.46
C ILE A 22 3.00 13.86 20.27
N TYR A 23 2.53 13.76 19.03
CA TYR A 23 1.42 12.91 18.64
C TYR A 23 1.85 11.87 17.61
N GLY A 24 1.25 10.69 17.67
CA GLY A 24 1.36 9.64 16.67
C GLY A 24 0.02 9.40 16.00
N LYS A 25 0.01 9.36 14.68
CA LYS A 25 -1.16 8.95 13.89
C LYS A 25 -1.25 7.43 13.92
N ALA A 26 -2.30 6.88 14.52
CA ALA A 26 -2.43 5.46 14.82
C ALA A 26 -2.89 4.64 13.57
N GLU A 27 -2.03 4.56 12.56
CA GLU A 27 -2.33 3.93 11.27
C GLU A 27 -2.54 2.40 11.35
N TYR A 28 -2.20 1.77 12.47
CA TYR A 28 -2.51 0.36 12.74
C TYR A 28 -4.02 0.08 12.95
N PHE A 29 -4.87 1.11 13.03
CA PHE A 29 -6.32 0.97 12.99
C PHE A 29 -6.89 0.75 11.59
N ASN A 30 -6.10 0.94 10.54
CA ASN A 30 -6.54 0.54 9.21
C ASN A 30 -6.68 -0.99 9.11
N PRO A 31 -7.55 -1.53 8.22
CA PRO A 31 -7.77 -2.97 8.07
C PRO A 31 -6.52 -3.80 7.78
N GLY A 32 -5.55 -3.26 7.05
CA GLY A 32 -4.23 -3.88 6.79
C GLY A 32 -3.15 -3.44 7.79
N GLU A 33 -3.57 -2.83 8.91
CA GLU A 33 -2.73 -2.43 10.05
C GLU A 33 -1.59 -1.48 9.70
N SER A 34 -1.74 -0.68 8.63
CA SER A 34 -0.71 0.28 8.27
C SER A 34 -1.23 1.47 7.44
N VAL A 35 -0.38 2.48 7.32
CA VAL A 35 -0.62 3.64 6.45
C VAL A 35 -0.73 3.28 4.97
N LYS A 36 -0.25 2.10 4.57
CA LYS A 36 -0.24 1.66 3.17
C LYS A 36 -1.62 1.32 2.62
N ASP A 37 -2.58 1.07 3.47
CA ASP A 37 -3.97 0.88 3.06
C ASP A 37 -4.51 2.12 2.33
N ARG A 38 -4.13 3.31 2.79
CA ARG A 38 -4.51 4.58 2.15
C ARG A 38 -3.99 4.67 0.73
N ALA A 39 -2.69 4.43 0.55
CA ALA A 39 -2.07 4.43 -0.77
C ALA A 39 -2.68 3.37 -1.69
N ALA A 40 -2.88 2.15 -1.18
CA ALA A 40 -3.51 1.07 -1.93
C ALA A 40 -4.91 1.44 -2.42
N LEU A 41 -5.75 2.01 -1.54
CA LEU A 41 -7.11 2.44 -1.88
C LEU A 41 -7.10 3.48 -3.00
N TYR A 42 -6.25 4.51 -2.90
CA TYR A 42 -6.19 5.58 -3.89
C TYR A 42 -5.65 5.10 -5.23
N MET A 43 -4.59 4.30 -5.23
CA MET A 43 -4.02 3.75 -6.46
C MET A 43 -5.03 2.85 -7.21
N ILE A 44 -5.77 2.01 -6.49
CA ILE A 44 -6.78 1.12 -7.09
C ILE A 44 -8.00 1.91 -7.57
N ASN A 45 -8.54 2.84 -6.76
CA ASN A 45 -9.66 3.69 -7.18
C ASN A 45 -9.33 4.45 -8.46
N SER A 46 -8.19 5.13 -8.49
CA SER A 46 -7.73 5.85 -9.68
C SER A 46 -7.59 4.94 -10.90
N ALA A 47 -7.07 3.73 -10.72
CA ALA A 47 -6.94 2.78 -11.81
C ALA A 47 -8.29 2.31 -12.35
N MET A 48 -9.28 2.10 -11.48
CA MET A 48 -10.65 1.72 -11.88
C MET A 48 -11.38 2.88 -12.53
N GLU A 49 -11.33 4.08 -11.97
CA GLU A 49 -11.94 5.30 -12.52
C GLU A 49 -11.40 5.64 -13.91
N ASN A 50 -10.13 5.37 -14.16
CA ASN A 50 -9.48 5.56 -15.44
C ASN A 50 -9.58 4.35 -16.39
N ASN A 51 -10.42 3.35 -16.07
CA ASN A 51 -10.65 2.14 -16.87
C ASN A 51 -9.37 1.33 -17.17
N LYS A 52 -8.34 1.42 -16.31
CA LYS A 52 -7.11 0.61 -16.42
C LYS A 52 -7.32 -0.82 -15.93
N ILE A 53 -8.29 -1.01 -15.03
CA ILE A 53 -8.65 -2.29 -14.45
C ILE A 53 -10.12 -2.29 -14.05
N GLU A 54 -10.78 -3.42 -14.17
CA GLU A 54 -12.16 -3.65 -13.71
C GLU A 54 -12.26 -4.89 -12.83
N LYS A 55 -13.41 -5.16 -12.25
CA LYS A 55 -13.64 -6.36 -11.43
C LYS A 55 -13.21 -7.63 -12.17
N GLY A 56 -12.42 -8.46 -11.50
CA GLY A 56 -11.78 -9.66 -12.09
C GLY A 56 -10.40 -9.43 -12.70
N GLY A 57 -9.98 -8.17 -12.84
CA GLY A 57 -8.64 -7.80 -13.29
C GLY A 57 -7.56 -8.10 -12.27
N THR A 58 -6.31 -7.89 -12.66
CA THR A 58 -5.14 -8.28 -11.85
C THR A 58 -4.29 -7.07 -11.47
N VAL A 59 -4.11 -6.85 -10.19
CA VAL A 59 -3.14 -5.89 -9.63
C VAL A 59 -1.82 -6.61 -9.41
N ILE A 60 -0.71 -5.94 -9.73
CA ILE A 60 0.65 -6.46 -9.54
C ILE A 60 1.48 -5.43 -8.81
N GLU A 61 2.24 -5.88 -7.81
CA GLU A 61 3.19 -5.02 -7.11
C GLU A 61 4.45 -5.79 -6.70
N GLY A 62 5.59 -5.12 -6.85
CA GLY A 62 6.87 -5.58 -6.32
C GLY A 62 7.07 -5.03 -4.91
N THR A 63 6.76 -5.82 -3.89
CA THR A 63 6.86 -5.35 -2.50
C THR A 63 7.19 -6.46 -1.53
N ALA A 64 7.98 -6.11 -0.51
CA ALA A 64 8.33 -6.98 0.61
C ALA A 64 7.61 -6.59 1.92
N GLY A 65 6.68 -5.63 1.88
CA GLY A 65 6.13 -5.00 3.07
C GLY A 65 4.63 -4.73 3.04
N ASN A 66 4.24 -3.75 3.83
CA ASN A 66 2.85 -3.39 4.11
C ASN A 66 2.04 -2.95 2.88
N THR A 67 2.69 -2.50 1.80
CA THR A 67 1.98 -2.17 0.55
C THR A 67 1.28 -3.38 -0.03
N GLY A 68 1.92 -4.55 0.01
CA GLY A 68 1.28 -5.80 -0.42
C GLY A 68 0.04 -6.13 0.40
N ILE A 69 0.09 -5.92 1.72
CA ILE A 69 -1.04 -6.16 2.62
C ILE A 69 -2.18 -5.18 2.32
N GLY A 70 -1.88 -3.88 2.22
CA GLY A 70 -2.89 -2.88 1.88
C GLY A 70 -3.55 -3.14 0.52
N LEU A 71 -2.76 -3.51 -0.50
CA LEU A 71 -3.29 -3.91 -1.80
C LEU A 71 -4.17 -5.17 -1.69
N ALA A 72 -3.78 -6.16 -0.87
CA ALA A 72 -4.56 -7.38 -0.69
C ALA A 72 -5.94 -7.10 -0.07
N VAL A 73 -6.00 -6.23 0.94
CA VAL A 73 -7.25 -5.79 1.57
C VAL A 73 -8.18 -5.14 0.54
N VAL A 74 -7.66 -4.18 -0.23
CA VAL A 74 -8.48 -3.44 -1.20
C VAL A 74 -8.88 -4.33 -2.39
N CYS A 75 -7.96 -5.14 -2.92
CA CYS A 75 -8.25 -6.07 -4.01
C CYS A 75 -9.36 -7.05 -3.66
N LYS A 76 -9.33 -7.60 -2.44
CA LYS A 76 -10.35 -8.53 -1.93
C LYS A 76 -11.73 -7.88 -1.93
N GLU A 77 -11.83 -6.64 -1.45
CA GLU A 77 -13.10 -5.90 -1.41
C GLU A 77 -13.65 -5.61 -2.82
N TYR A 78 -12.78 -5.29 -3.76
CA TYR A 78 -13.19 -4.92 -5.12
C TYR A 78 -13.29 -6.10 -6.10
N GLY A 79 -13.03 -7.32 -5.62
CA GLY A 79 -13.06 -8.52 -6.46
C GLY A 79 -11.96 -8.54 -7.51
N LEU A 80 -10.80 -7.97 -7.18
CA LEU A 80 -9.59 -7.96 -8.00
C LEU A 80 -8.66 -9.10 -7.57
N LYS A 81 -7.85 -9.59 -8.49
CA LYS A 81 -6.75 -10.52 -8.21
C LYS A 81 -5.51 -9.72 -7.84
N LEU A 82 -4.70 -10.24 -6.93
CA LEU A 82 -3.43 -9.62 -6.56
C LEU A 82 -2.27 -10.61 -6.75
N LYS A 83 -1.24 -10.15 -7.45
CA LYS A 83 0.06 -10.84 -7.52
C LYS A 83 1.13 -9.97 -6.86
N VAL A 84 1.80 -10.52 -5.85
CA VAL A 84 2.89 -9.85 -5.14
C VAL A 84 4.21 -10.51 -5.51
N VAL A 85 5.10 -9.74 -6.11
CA VAL A 85 6.47 -10.18 -6.40
C VAL A 85 7.36 -9.77 -5.24
N MET A 86 8.02 -10.73 -4.59
CA MET A 86 8.79 -10.48 -3.38
C MET A 86 10.05 -11.33 -3.30
N PRO A 87 11.09 -10.87 -2.58
CA PRO A 87 12.26 -11.69 -2.31
C PRO A 87 11.90 -12.92 -1.49
N ASN A 88 12.46 -14.08 -1.86
CA ASN A 88 12.28 -15.36 -1.15
C ASN A 88 12.79 -15.32 0.31
N THR A 89 13.63 -14.35 0.66
CA THR A 89 14.17 -14.12 2.00
C THR A 89 13.19 -13.47 2.98
N GLN A 90 11.98 -13.13 2.54
CA GLN A 90 10.96 -12.58 3.44
C GLN A 90 10.46 -13.60 4.45
N SER A 91 10.03 -13.12 5.63
CA SER A 91 9.54 -13.98 6.69
C SER A 91 8.29 -14.77 6.27
N GLU A 92 8.19 -16.02 6.72
CA GLU A 92 7.04 -16.87 6.45
C GLU A 92 5.73 -16.26 6.98
N GLU A 93 5.77 -15.53 8.08
CA GLU A 93 4.61 -14.84 8.64
C GLU A 93 3.99 -13.85 7.63
N LYS A 94 4.82 -13.04 6.95
CA LYS A 94 4.34 -12.12 5.91
C LYS A 94 3.77 -12.85 4.71
N LYS A 95 4.41 -13.94 4.29
CA LYS A 95 3.94 -14.76 3.16
C LYS A 95 2.59 -15.38 3.48
N ILE A 96 2.42 -15.94 4.66
CA ILE A 96 1.16 -16.52 5.14
C ILE A 96 0.07 -15.45 5.19
N THR A 97 0.36 -14.28 5.75
CA THR A 97 -0.59 -13.17 5.81
C THR A 97 -1.12 -12.78 4.43
N LEU A 98 -0.23 -12.59 3.47
CA LEU A 98 -0.61 -12.25 2.09
C LEU A 98 -1.44 -13.36 1.42
N LYS A 99 -1.04 -14.62 1.57
CA LYS A 99 -1.80 -15.78 1.05
C LYS A 99 -3.21 -15.87 1.67
N ASN A 100 -3.33 -15.66 2.97
CA ASN A 100 -4.62 -15.66 3.68
C ASN A 100 -5.54 -14.52 3.22
N LEU A 101 -4.97 -13.40 2.79
CA LEU A 101 -5.71 -12.29 2.18
C LEU A 101 -6.06 -12.54 0.69
N GLY A 102 -5.62 -13.65 0.11
CA GLY A 102 -5.92 -14.05 -1.26
C GLY A 102 -4.90 -13.60 -2.30
N ALA A 103 -3.73 -13.11 -1.91
CA ALA A 103 -2.68 -12.76 -2.84
C ALA A 103 -1.93 -14.01 -3.37
N GLU A 104 -1.64 -14.01 -4.66
CA GLU A 104 -0.69 -14.93 -5.27
C GLU A 104 0.73 -14.37 -5.10
N LEU A 105 1.63 -15.17 -4.51
CA LEU A 105 3.01 -14.77 -4.29
C LEU A 105 3.92 -15.31 -5.40
N ILE A 106 4.75 -14.43 -5.94
CA ILE A 106 5.83 -14.75 -6.88
C ILE A 106 7.14 -14.48 -6.15
N GLU A 107 7.72 -15.54 -5.60
CA GLU A 107 8.97 -15.46 -4.86
C GLU A 107 10.16 -15.49 -5.83
N VAL A 108 11.08 -14.54 -5.66
CA VAL A 108 12.27 -14.36 -6.49
C VAL A 108 13.51 -14.21 -5.64
N ASP A 109 14.68 -14.38 -6.22
CA ASP A 109 15.93 -14.21 -5.49
C ASP A 109 16.10 -12.77 -4.98
N ALA A 110 16.66 -12.64 -3.79
CA ALA A 110 16.98 -11.35 -3.19
C ALA A 110 18.24 -10.77 -3.88
N VAL A 111 18.02 -9.86 -4.82
CA VAL A 111 19.10 -9.18 -5.56
C VAL A 111 18.96 -7.66 -5.46
N PRO A 112 20.08 -6.91 -5.56
CA PRO A 112 20.06 -5.44 -5.52
C PRO A 112 19.19 -4.82 -6.63
N TYR A 113 18.70 -3.61 -6.41
CA TYR A 113 17.87 -2.89 -7.39
C TYR A 113 18.57 -2.68 -8.75
N SER A 114 19.90 -2.61 -8.81
CA SER A 114 20.69 -2.56 -10.05
C SER A 114 20.49 -3.79 -10.95
N ASN A 115 20.18 -4.94 -10.37
CA ASN A 115 19.96 -6.18 -11.10
C ASN A 115 18.60 -6.17 -11.81
N SER A 116 18.53 -6.68 -13.04
CA SER A 116 17.29 -6.79 -13.82
C SER A 116 16.26 -7.75 -13.21
N ASN A 117 16.71 -8.71 -12.40
CA ASN A 117 15.87 -9.69 -11.70
C ASN A 117 15.39 -9.18 -10.31
N ASN A 118 15.61 -7.91 -9.99
CA ASN A 118 15.05 -7.34 -8.77
C ASN A 118 13.52 -7.40 -8.79
N TYR A 119 12.93 -7.76 -7.67
CA TYR A 119 11.48 -8.00 -7.53
C TYR A 119 10.61 -6.82 -8.02
N VAL A 120 11.05 -5.57 -7.86
CA VAL A 120 10.33 -4.38 -8.38
C VAL A 120 10.36 -4.37 -9.90
N LYS A 121 11.52 -4.61 -10.51
CA LYS A 121 11.66 -4.64 -11.98
C LYS A 121 10.92 -5.82 -12.58
N LEU A 122 10.97 -6.97 -11.94
CA LEU A 122 10.22 -8.15 -12.37
C LEU A 122 8.71 -7.95 -12.29
N SER A 123 8.21 -7.28 -11.26
CA SER A 123 6.78 -6.96 -11.17
C SER A 123 6.29 -6.13 -12.36
N LYS A 124 7.08 -5.13 -12.79
CA LYS A 124 6.79 -4.35 -14.00
C LYS A 124 6.73 -5.21 -15.26
N LYS A 125 7.71 -6.09 -15.42
CA LYS A 125 7.77 -7.01 -16.59
C LYS A 125 6.58 -7.96 -16.60
N ILE A 126 6.27 -8.59 -15.47
CA ILE A 126 5.12 -9.49 -15.32
C ILE A 126 3.82 -8.76 -15.65
N ALA A 127 3.65 -7.51 -15.17
CA ALA A 127 2.48 -6.71 -15.49
C ALA A 127 2.34 -6.48 -16.99
N ALA A 128 3.43 -6.12 -17.68
CA ALA A 128 3.44 -5.88 -19.11
C ALA A 128 3.13 -7.16 -19.92
N ASP A 129 3.62 -8.32 -19.47
CA ASP A 129 3.35 -9.59 -20.15
C ASP A 129 1.90 -10.02 -19.95
N LEU A 130 1.36 -9.94 -18.75
CA LEU A 130 -0.03 -10.30 -18.45
C LEU A 130 -1.06 -9.37 -19.11
N SER A 131 -0.70 -8.11 -19.36
CA SER A 131 -1.61 -7.14 -20.02
C SER A 131 -1.99 -7.55 -21.44
N LYS A 132 -1.24 -8.45 -22.06
CA LYS A 132 -1.51 -8.94 -23.42
C LYS A 132 -2.64 -9.98 -23.47
N GLU A 133 -2.97 -10.60 -22.34
CA GLU A 133 -3.87 -11.75 -22.27
C GLU A 133 -5.07 -11.54 -21.35
N ASN A 134 -5.12 -10.45 -20.60
CA ASN A 134 -6.15 -10.22 -19.58
C ASN A 134 -7.21 -9.22 -20.04
N ASN A 135 -8.43 -9.70 -20.27
CA ASN A 135 -9.56 -8.89 -20.76
C ASN A 135 -10.12 -7.91 -19.70
N HIS A 136 -9.84 -8.12 -18.40
CA HIS A 136 -10.31 -7.26 -17.30
C HIS A 136 -9.27 -6.23 -16.84
N GLY A 137 -8.18 -6.11 -17.58
CA GLY A 137 -7.09 -5.20 -17.29
C GLY A 137 -6.07 -5.74 -16.30
N VAL A 138 -4.87 -5.18 -16.41
CA VAL A 138 -3.75 -5.43 -15.50
C VAL A 138 -3.20 -4.10 -15.03
N PHE A 139 -3.09 -3.91 -13.73
CA PHE A 139 -2.59 -2.70 -13.13
C PHE A 139 -1.31 -2.98 -12.32
N TRP A 140 -0.20 -2.41 -12.76
CA TRP A 140 1.02 -2.35 -11.97
C TRP A 140 0.94 -1.15 -11.02
N ALA A 141 0.87 -1.40 -9.70
CA ALA A 141 0.62 -0.34 -8.72
C ALA A 141 1.79 0.65 -8.63
N ASN A 142 3.05 0.18 -8.80
CA ASN A 142 4.25 1.02 -8.88
C ASN A 142 4.33 2.06 -7.74
N GLN A 143 4.26 1.61 -6.50
CA GLN A 143 4.10 2.47 -5.32
C GLN A 143 5.12 3.62 -5.21
N PHE A 144 6.30 3.46 -5.81
CA PHE A 144 7.38 4.45 -5.69
C PHE A 144 7.20 5.66 -6.62
N ASP A 145 6.57 5.46 -7.80
CA ASP A 145 6.42 6.52 -8.80
C ASP A 145 4.95 6.89 -9.04
N ASN A 146 4.01 6.12 -8.50
CA ASN A 146 2.58 6.39 -8.68
C ASN A 146 2.14 7.57 -7.81
N LEU A 147 1.76 8.68 -8.45
CA LEU A 147 1.36 9.91 -7.79
C LEU A 147 0.06 9.78 -6.98
N ASP A 148 -0.76 8.78 -7.24
CA ASP A 148 -1.96 8.51 -6.43
C ASP A 148 -1.60 8.08 -5.00
N ASN A 149 -0.40 7.53 -4.78
CA ASN A 149 0.14 7.31 -3.45
C ASN A 149 0.31 8.64 -2.68
N THR A 150 0.93 9.63 -3.30
CA THR A 150 1.08 10.97 -2.72
C THR A 150 -0.27 11.64 -2.52
N LYS A 151 -1.17 11.54 -3.51
CA LYS A 151 -2.52 12.08 -3.45
C LYS A 151 -3.32 11.55 -2.26
N ALA A 152 -3.20 10.25 -1.95
CA ALA A 152 -3.83 9.65 -0.76
C ALA A 152 -3.46 10.40 0.53
N HIS A 153 -2.21 10.78 0.68
CA HIS A 153 -1.75 11.48 1.88
C HIS A 153 -2.15 12.95 1.91
N ILE A 154 -2.17 13.62 0.75
CA ILE A 154 -2.62 15.02 0.65
C ILE A 154 -4.11 15.11 1.02
N GLU A 155 -4.94 14.26 0.43
CA GLU A 155 -6.40 14.35 0.56
C GLU A 155 -6.96 13.70 1.83
N THR A 156 -6.19 12.85 2.50
CA THR A 156 -6.66 12.16 3.72
C THR A 156 -5.78 12.41 4.92
N THR A 157 -4.56 11.92 4.93
CA THR A 157 -3.67 11.95 6.11
C THR A 157 -3.43 13.38 6.58
N ALA A 158 -3.08 14.28 5.66
CA ALA A 158 -2.81 15.68 5.97
C ALA A 158 -4.06 16.40 6.48
N GLU A 159 -5.20 16.22 5.80
CA GLU A 159 -6.48 16.80 6.20
C GLU A 159 -6.94 16.31 7.58
N GLU A 160 -6.77 15.02 7.87
CA GLU A 160 -7.11 14.46 9.17
C GLU A 160 -6.23 15.04 10.27
N ILE A 161 -4.91 15.11 10.07
CA ILE A 161 -3.97 15.69 11.03
C ILE A 161 -4.31 17.15 11.27
N TRP A 162 -4.55 17.92 10.22
CA TRP A 162 -4.92 19.33 10.32
C TRP A 162 -6.19 19.55 11.15
N LYS A 163 -7.23 18.76 10.90
CA LYS A 163 -8.49 18.80 11.65
C LYS A 163 -8.31 18.36 13.10
N GLN A 164 -7.60 17.26 13.35
CA GLN A 164 -7.38 16.69 14.68
C GLN A 164 -6.50 17.57 15.57
N THR A 165 -5.66 18.41 15.00
CA THR A 165 -4.85 19.39 15.72
C THR A 165 -5.49 20.78 15.78
N ALA A 166 -6.67 20.97 15.20
CA ALA A 166 -7.31 22.28 15.02
C ALA A 166 -6.38 23.29 14.32
N GLY A 167 -5.56 22.82 13.38
CA GLY A 167 -4.58 23.62 12.65
C GLY A 167 -3.36 24.05 13.48
N LYS A 168 -3.22 23.56 14.70
CA LYS A 168 -2.11 23.90 15.61
C LYS A 168 -1.04 22.83 15.54
N ILE A 169 -0.16 22.94 14.57
CA ILE A 169 0.97 22.04 14.36
C ILE A 169 2.23 22.86 14.07
N ASP A 170 3.29 22.64 14.83
CA ASP A 170 4.54 23.38 14.70
C ASP A 170 5.57 22.63 13.85
N GLY A 171 5.39 21.33 13.68
CA GLY A 171 6.28 20.47 12.87
C GLY A 171 5.67 19.10 12.58
N PHE A 172 6.10 18.55 11.44
CA PHE A 172 5.73 17.23 10.95
C PHE A 172 6.98 16.49 10.49
#